data_d492a68bf49a90deed0337e22c841035
#
_entry.id   d492a68bf49a90deed0337e22c841035
#
_cell.length_a   1.000
_cell.length_b   1.000
_cell.length_c   1.000
_cell.angle_alpha   90.00
_cell.angle_beta   90.00
_cell.angle_gamma   90.00
#
_symmetry.space_group_name_H-M   'P 1'
#
loop_
_entity.id
_entity.type
_entity.pdbx_description
1 polymer ?
#
loop_
_entity_poly.entity_id
_entity_poly.type
_entity_poly.pdbx_seq_one_letter_code
_entity_poly.pdbx_strand_id
1 'polypeptide(L)'
;MTSTHEEHAGPARADAIDVLVVDDDFMVARVHRAFVDRIEAFRVVGVASTGEQAVAAVDELRPDLVLLDLYLPDLFGLEVIPRLRSAGHDCDVMVISAAREAETVRGAVRHGVVDYLLKPFEFDDLRARLERYAVQRGRLLDTVVRGQADVDRVLAGAAAPVVTYAAPVLPKGMSVETAELVERTLREADGTLSATECAALTGVSRVSARRYLEHFHTVGAAEVSLRYGVAGRPERRYRFVGRPLRQALGRAGEVRPRGGTRL
;
A
#
# COMPACT_ATOMS: atom_id res chain seq x y z
N MET A 1 -30.04 34.60 25.35
CA MET A 1 -30.39 33.24 24.88
C MET A 1 -29.21 32.73 24.11
N THR A 2 -28.30 32.09 24.81
CA THR A 2 -27.04 31.54 24.28
C THR A 2 -27.27 30.04 24.13
N SER A 3 -27.37 29.59 22.87
CA SER A 3 -27.42 28.18 22.53
C SER A 3 -26.03 27.61 22.53
N THR A 4 -25.71 26.85 23.56
CA THR A 4 -24.51 26.01 23.64
C THR A 4 -24.73 24.80 22.75
N HIS A 5 -23.95 24.69 21.67
CA HIS A 5 -23.80 23.43 20.94
C HIS A 5 -22.95 22.47 21.79
N GLU A 6 -23.63 21.59 22.50
CA GLU A 6 -22.99 20.39 23.06
C GLU A 6 -22.64 19.45 21.90
N GLU A 7 -21.34 19.39 21.61
CA GLU A 7 -20.76 18.38 20.73
C GLU A 7 -20.89 17.02 21.42
N HIS A 8 -21.72 16.14 20.84
CA HIS A 8 -21.95 14.78 21.33
C HIS A 8 -20.64 13.98 21.19
N ALA A 9 -19.84 13.97 22.22
CA ALA A 9 -18.81 12.96 22.40
C ALA A 9 -19.52 11.63 22.67
N GLY A 10 -19.54 10.74 21.69
CA GLY A 10 -20.00 9.37 21.86
C GLY A 10 -19.18 8.65 22.95
N PRO A 11 -19.69 7.55 23.53
CA PRO A 11 -19.01 6.86 24.62
C PRO A 11 -17.59 6.48 24.21
N ALA A 12 -16.61 6.89 25.02
CA ALA A 12 -15.20 6.53 24.84
C ALA A 12 -15.07 5.01 24.76
N ARG A 13 -14.68 4.50 23.58
CA ARG A 13 -14.27 3.09 23.41
C ARG A 13 -12.91 2.95 24.10
N ALA A 14 -12.89 2.43 25.31
CA ALA A 14 -11.70 2.31 26.14
C ALA A 14 -10.58 1.43 25.54
N ASP A 15 -10.89 0.63 24.51
CA ASP A 15 -9.99 -0.33 23.90
C ASP A 15 -9.67 -0.04 22.41
N ALA A 16 -10.04 1.14 21.89
CA ALA A 16 -9.77 1.49 20.49
C ALA A 16 -8.31 1.89 20.29
N ILE A 17 -7.71 1.44 19.19
CA ILE A 17 -6.37 1.81 18.76
C ILE A 17 -6.39 3.24 18.22
N ASP A 18 -5.64 4.13 18.84
CA ASP A 18 -5.55 5.54 18.47
C ASP A 18 -4.63 5.74 17.28
N VAL A 19 -5.16 6.38 16.23
CA VAL A 19 -4.46 6.54 14.94
C VAL A 19 -4.23 8.02 14.65
N LEU A 20 -2.99 8.38 14.32
CA LEU A 20 -2.64 9.66 13.71
C LEU A 20 -2.54 9.46 12.18
N VAL A 21 -3.23 10.28 11.41
CA VAL A 21 -3.11 10.29 9.94
C VAL A 21 -2.17 11.42 9.53
N VAL A 22 -1.15 11.12 8.72
CA VAL A 22 -0.16 12.08 8.22
C VAL A 22 -0.16 12.05 6.70
N ASP A 23 -0.64 13.10 6.07
CA ASP A 23 -0.75 13.24 4.61
C ASP A 23 -0.84 14.74 4.26
N ASP A 24 -0.07 15.21 3.29
CA ASP A 24 -0.04 16.63 2.90
C ASP A 24 -1.29 17.04 2.09
N ASP A 25 -1.94 16.08 1.43
CA ASP A 25 -3.21 16.30 0.76
C ASP A 25 -4.38 16.16 1.75
N PHE A 26 -4.97 17.32 2.11
CA PHE A 26 -6.13 17.37 3.01
C PHE A 26 -7.30 16.48 2.60
N MET A 27 -7.56 16.36 1.29
CA MET A 27 -8.67 15.50 0.79
C MET A 27 -8.33 14.03 0.98
N VAL A 28 -7.09 13.63 0.73
CA VAL A 28 -6.59 12.27 0.95
C VAL A 28 -6.60 11.92 2.44
N ALA A 29 -6.07 12.80 3.28
CA ALA A 29 -6.12 12.64 4.74
C ALA A 29 -7.55 12.46 5.27
N ARG A 30 -8.51 13.23 4.74
CA ARG A 30 -9.93 13.12 5.08
C ARG A 30 -10.52 11.77 4.66
N VAL A 31 -10.15 11.25 3.49
CA VAL A 31 -10.56 9.92 3.03
C VAL A 31 -9.97 8.82 3.92
N HIS A 32 -8.67 8.91 4.23
CA HIS A 32 -8.01 7.96 5.13
C HIS A 32 -8.65 7.97 6.53
N ARG A 33 -8.93 9.14 7.09
CA ARG A 33 -9.67 9.28 8.33
C ARG A 33 -11.02 8.58 8.26
N ALA A 34 -11.82 8.87 7.22
CA ALA A 34 -13.13 8.25 7.05
C ALA A 34 -13.05 6.73 6.87
N PHE A 35 -11.97 6.21 6.30
CA PHE A 35 -11.73 4.77 6.20
C PHE A 35 -11.43 4.15 7.56
N VAL A 36 -10.53 4.76 8.34
CA VAL A 36 -10.17 4.29 9.69
C VAL A 36 -11.37 4.32 10.63
N ASP A 37 -12.12 5.42 10.65
CA ASP A 37 -13.29 5.61 11.55
C ASP A 37 -14.43 4.60 11.28
N ARG A 38 -14.45 3.94 10.11
CA ARG A 38 -15.38 2.84 9.78
C ARG A 38 -14.98 1.50 10.38
N ILE A 39 -13.76 1.36 10.92
CA ILE A 39 -13.23 0.11 11.48
C ILE A 39 -13.35 0.20 13.01
N GLU A 40 -14.18 -0.68 13.60
CA GLU A 40 -14.62 -0.55 14.99
C GLU A 40 -13.48 -0.51 16.02
N ALA A 41 -12.37 -1.19 15.76
CA ALA A 41 -11.22 -1.25 16.66
C ALA A 41 -10.29 -0.03 16.58
N PHE A 42 -10.58 0.97 15.74
CA PHE A 42 -9.70 2.12 15.51
C PHE A 42 -10.41 3.45 15.67
N ARG A 43 -9.65 4.47 16.05
CA ARG A 43 -10.12 5.84 16.20
C ARG A 43 -9.05 6.82 15.71
N VAL A 44 -9.38 7.75 14.82
CA VAL A 44 -8.46 8.81 14.43
C VAL A 44 -8.45 9.90 15.49
N VAL A 45 -7.31 10.08 16.15
CA VAL A 45 -7.11 11.09 17.21
C VAL A 45 -6.53 12.39 16.66
N GLY A 46 -5.95 12.39 15.48
CA GLY A 46 -5.40 13.60 14.86
C GLY A 46 -5.08 13.42 13.38
N VAL A 47 -4.84 14.57 12.73
CA VAL A 47 -4.37 14.65 11.34
C VAL A 47 -3.23 15.66 11.29
N ALA A 48 -2.12 15.33 10.62
CA ALA A 48 -1.00 16.22 10.38
C ALA A 48 -0.71 16.30 8.88
N SER A 49 -0.27 17.46 8.40
CA SER A 49 0.04 17.71 6.99
C SER A 49 1.54 17.89 6.70
N THR A 50 2.37 17.86 7.73
CA THR A 50 3.82 17.97 7.63
C THR A 50 4.50 17.01 8.60
N GLY A 51 5.78 16.71 8.37
CA GLY A 51 6.55 15.87 9.28
C GLY A 51 6.77 16.50 10.66
N GLU A 52 6.96 17.81 10.71
CA GLU A 52 7.09 18.54 11.99
C GLU A 52 5.78 18.50 12.78
N GLN A 53 4.63 18.70 12.11
CA GLN A 53 3.32 18.55 12.74
C GLN A 53 3.08 17.13 13.21
N ALA A 54 3.53 16.12 12.45
CA ALA A 54 3.40 14.72 12.85
C ALA A 54 4.15 14.43 14.16
N VAL A 55 5.40 14.91 14.28
CA VAL A 55 6.18 14.73 15.53
C VAL A 55 5.51 15.43 16.71
N ALA A 56 5.05 16.67 16.53
CA ALA A 56 4.34 17.41 17.58
C ALA A 56 3.02 16.71 17.98
N ALA A 57 2.25 16.24 17.00
CA ALA A 57 0.99 15.53 17.25
C ALA A 57 1.20 14.20 17.97
N VAL A 58 2.27 13.46 17.66
CA VAL A 58 2.62 12.23 18.39
C VAL A 58 2.98 12.54 19.85
N ASP A 59 3.69 13.64 20.10
CA ASP A 59 4.04 14.05 21.48
C ASP A 59 2.80 14.41 22.29
N GLU A 60 1.85 15.11 21.72
CA GLU A 60 0.62 15.55 22.36
C GLU A 60 -0.40 14.44 22.51
N LEU A 61 -0.69 13.71 21.43
CA LEU A 61 -1.83 12.78 21.34
C LEU A 61 -1.47 11.35 21.71
N ARG A 62 -0.17 11.00 21.73
CA ARG A 62 0.33 9.65 22.05
C ARG A 62 -0.41 8.53 21.31
N PRO A 63 -0.51 8.60 19.97
CA PRO A 63 -1.21 7.60 19.20
C PRO A 63 -0.50 6.23 19.29
N ASP A 64 -1.27 5.15 19.12
CA ASP A 64 -0.75 3.79 19.00
C ASP A 64 -0.14 3.54 17.63
N LEU A 65 -0.76 4.11 16.58
CA LEU A 65 -0.39 3.89 15.18
C LEU A 65 -0.34 5.22 14.43
N VAL A 66 0.68 5.41 13.62
CA VAL A 66 0.80 6.51 12.66
C VAL A 66 0.62 5.96 11.24
N LEU A 67 -0.38 6.45 10.50
CA LEU A 67 -0.51 6.23 9.06
C LEU A 67 0.25 7.35 8.35
N LEU A 68 1.39 7.03 7.74
CA LEU A 68 2.38 8.00 7.28
C LEU A 68 2.53 8.01 5.77
N ASP A 69 2.23 9.14 5.12
CA ASP A 69 2.73 9.37 3.76
C ASP A 69 4.22 9.72 3.78
N LEU A 70 4.92 9.31 2.74
CA LEU A 70 6.35 9.57 2.57
C LEU A 70 6.64 10.93 1.89
N TYR A 71 5.72 11.44 1.09
CA TYR A 71 5.91 12.70 0.38
C TYR A 71 5.27 13.85 1.16
N LEU A 72 5.99 14.34 2.17
CA LEU A 72 5.57 15.50 2.94
C LEU A 72 6.32 16.75 2.44
N PRO A 73 5.75 17.97 2.61
CA PRO A 73 6.30 19.18 2.02
C PRO A 73 7.59 19.68 2.70
N ASP A 74 7.84 19.28 3.94
CA ASP A 74 8.96 19.75 4.76
C ASP A 74 10.11 18.73 4.85
N LEU A 75 9.80 17.44 4.81
CA LEU A 75 10.80 16.37 4.89
C LEU A 75 10.26 15.07 4.31
N PHE A 76 11.16 14.14 3.96
CA PHE A 76 10.76 12.82 3.52
C PHE A 76 10.22 11.99 4.70
N GLY A 77 9.03 11.40 4.56
CA GLY A 77 8.31 10.75 5.66
C GLY A 77 9.12 9.72 6.44
N LEU A 78 10.05 8.98 5.79
CA LEU A 78 10.94 8.06 6.52
C LEU A 78 11.84 8.76 7.55
N GLU A 79 12.08 10.07 7.42
CA GLU A 79 12.86 10.84 8.39
C GLU A 79 12.05 11.19 9.65
N VAL A 80 10.72 11.10 9.59
CA VAL A 80 9.84 11.26 10.76
C VAL A 80 10.12 10.15 11.78
N ILE A 81 10.31 8.91 11.31
CA ILE A 81 10.44 7.74 12.19
C ILE A 81 11.64 7.86 13.15
N PRO A 82 12.88 8.12 12.70
CA PRO A 82 14.01 8.30 13.61
C PRO A 82 13.82 9.51 14.54
N ARG A 83 13.14 10.58 14.11
CA ARG A 83 12.81 11.70 14.99
C ARG A 83 11.89 11.29 16.14
N LEU A 84 10.83 10.52 15.83
CA LEU A 84 9.94 9.96 16.85
C LEU A 84 10.70 9.06 17.84
N ARG A 85 11.55 8.15 17.35
CA ARG A 85 12.36 7.27 18.20
C ARG A 85 13.34 8.05 19.08
N SER A 86 13.98 9.09 18.52
CA SER A 86 14.89 9.95 19.28
C SER A 86 14.17 10.78 20.36
N ALA A 87 12.90 11.09 20.16
CA ALA A 87 12.03 11.73 21.16
C ALA A 87 11.44 10.75 22.17
N GLY A 88 11.74 9.45 22.08
CA GLY A 88 11.27 8.42 23.01
C GLY A 88 9.84 7.92 22.74
N HIS A 89 9.35 8.08 21.50
CA HIS A 89 8.03 7.58 21.13
C HIS A 89 8.12 6.19 20.49
N ASP A 90 7.35 5.24 21.02
CA ASP A 90 7.30 3.83 20.59
C ASP A 90 6.08 3.51 19.73
N CYS A 91 5.32 4.53 19.27
CA CYS A 91 4.17 4.31 18.40
C CYS A 91 4.54 3.53 17.13
N ASP A 92 3.65 2.65 16.71
CA ASP A 92 3.83 1.91 15.48
C ASP A 92 3.63 2.81 14.25
N VAL A 93 4.31 2.51 13.15
CA VAL A 93 4.20 3.27 11.90
C VAL A 93 3.81 2.34 10.76
N MET A 94 2.71 2.65 10.07
CA MET A 94 2.31 2.05 8.81
C MET A 94 2.48 3.10 7.70
N VAL A 95 3.27 2.78 6.68
CA VAL A 95 3.48 3.68 5.55
C VAL A 95 2.33 3.54 4.55
N ILE A 96 1.81 4.67 4.08
CA ILE A 96 0.81 4.75 3.00
C ILE A 96 1.32 5.71 1.95
N SER A 97 1.88 5.21 0.86
CA SER A 97 2.56 6.08 -0.10
C SER A 97 2.47 5.61 -1.55
N ALA A 98 2.66 6.54 -2.49
CA ALA A 98 2.83 6.23 -3.91
C ALA A 98 4.25 5.72 -4.25
N ALA A 99 5.21 5.81 -3.32
CA ALA A 99 6.59 5.38 -3.52
C ALA A 99 6.67 3.86 -3.73
N ARG A 100 7.25 3.46 -4.85
CA ARG A 100 7.37 2.04 -5.28
C ARG A 100 8.82 1.58 -5.40
N GLU A 101 9.75 2.48 -5.18
CA GLU A 101 11.18 2.20 -5.28
C GLU A 101 11.58 1.18 -4.21
N ALA A 102 12.26 0.12 -4.64
CA ALA A 102 12.67 -0.96 -3.74
C ALA A 102 13.56 -0.45 -2.60
N GLU A 103 14.31 0.63 -2.82
CA GLU A 103 15.17 1.25 -1.81
C GLU A 103 14.33 1.94 -0.72
N THR A 104 13.27 2.66 -1.11
CA THR A 104 12.33 3.29 -0.18
C THR A 104 11.62 2.26 0.69
N VAL A 105 11.13 1.17 0.08
CA VAL A 105 10.50 0.07 0.81
C VAL A 105 11.47 -0.60 1.77
N ARG A 106 12.72 -0.88 1.32
CA ARG A 106 13.77 -1.43 2.20
C ARG A 106 14.14 -0.48 3.33
N GLY A 107 14.14 0.84 3.05
CA GLY A 107 14.32 1.87 4.06
C GLY A 107 13.24 1.80 5.14
N ALA A 108 11.97 1.74 4.75
CA ALA A 108 10.84 1.61 5.67
C ALA A 108 10.97 0.36 6.56
N VAL A 109 11.31 -0.80 5.97
CA VAL A 109 11.55 -2.03 6.74
C VAL A 109 12.67 -1.86 7.77
N ARG A 110 13.79 -1.25 7.38
CA ARG A 110 14.91 -0.98 8.30
C ARG A 110 14.55 -0.04 9.45
N HIS A 111 13.61 0.88 9.23
CA HIS A 111 13.07 1.76 10.26
C HIS A 111 11.97 1.11 11.13
N GLY A 112 11.68 -0.18 10.92
CA GLY A 112 10.74 -0.92 11.75
C GLY A 112 9.28 -0.54 11.55
N VAL A 113 8.87 -0.17 10.31
CA VAL A 113 7.44 0.04 10.03
C VAL A 113 6.70 -1.29 10.12
N VAL A 114 5.49 -1.26 10.65
CA VAL A 114 4.66 -2.47 10.83
C VAL A 114 4.01 -2.95 9.53
N ASP A 115 3.76 -2.06 8.59
CA ASP A 115 3.21 -2.40 7.26
C ASP A 115 3.48 -1.27 6.25
N TYR A 116 3.29 -1.57 4.96
CA TYR A 116 3.48 -0.63 3.85
C TYR A 116 2.35 -0.81 2.83
N LEU A 117 1.50 0.20 2.64
CA LEU A 117 0.38 0.21 1.71
C LEU A 117 0.66 1.16 0.54
N LEU A 118 0.59 0.63 -0.68
CA LEU A 118 0.80 1.43 -1.89
C LEU A 118 -0.49 2.14 -2.32
N LYS A 119 -0.40 3.44 -2.60
CA LYS A 119 -1.46 4.22 -3.27
C LYS A 119 -1.44 3.93 -4.80
N PRO A 120 -2.61 3.87 -5.49
CA PRO A 120 -3.96 3.94 -4.96
C PRO A 120 -4.43 2.59 -4.37
N PHE A 121 -5.27 2.62 -3.35
CA PHE A 121 -5.86 1.44 -2.71
C PHE A 121 -7.36 1.68 -2.41
N GLU A 122 -8.10 0.60 -2.22
CA GLU A 122 -9.50 0.63 -1.83
C GLU A 122 -9.66 0.51 -0.31
N PHE A 123 -10.87 0.81 0.21
CA PHE A 123 -11.17 0.67 1.65
C PHE A 123 -10.83 -0.72 2.20
N ASP A 124 -11.16 -1.78 1.47
CA ASP A 124 -10.95 -3.15 1.91
C ASP A 124 -9.46 -3.51 2.04
N ASP A 125 -8.57 -2.88 1.24
CA ASP A 125 -7.11 -3.07 1.35
C ASP A 125 -6.58 -2.51 2.67
N LEU A 126 -6.98 -1.28 3.03
CA LEU A 126 -6.60 -0.64 4.28
C LEU A 126 -7.21 -1.39 5.48
N ARG A 127 -8.49 -1.75 5.40
CA ARG A 127 -9.19 -2.50 6.44
C ARG A 127 -8.47 -3.81 6.77
N ALA A 128 -8.16 -4.62 5.75
CA ALA A 128 -7.49 -5.91 5.96
C ALA A 128 -6.12 -5.77 6.65
N ARG A 129 -5.40 -4.67 6.40
CA ARG A 129 -4.11 -4.39 7.04
C ARG A 129 -4.27 -3.95 8.48
N LEU A 130 -5.21 -3.05 8.73
CA LEU A 130 -5.50 -2.57 10.08
C LEU A 130 -6.03 -3.70 10.98
N GLU A 131 -6.95 -4.54 10.50
CA GLU A 131 -7.44 -5.70 11.24
C GLU A 131 -6.30 -6.69 11.57
N ARG A 132 -5.41 -6.95 10.61
CA ARG A 132 -4.22 -7.78 10.86
C ARG A 132 -3.30 -7.17 11.91
N TYR A 133 -3.06 -5.86 11.83
CA TYR A 133 -2.27 -5.12 12.82
C TYR A 133 -2.89 -5.23 14.22
N ALA A 134 -4.20 -5.02 14.37
CA ALA A 134 -4.89 -5.15 15.64
C ALA A 134 -4.72 -6.54 16.27
N VAL A 135 -4.85 -7.60 15.46
CA VAL A 135 -4.62 -9.00 15.92
C VAL A 135 -3.18 -9.22 16.36
N GLN A 136 -2.19 -8.71 15.61
CA GLN A 136 -0.77 -8.84 15.97
C GLN A 136 -0.45 -8.08 17.26
N ARG A 137 -0.93 -6.84 17.38
CA ARG A 137 -0.75 -6.01 18.59
C ARG A 137 -1.37 -6.68 19.82
N GLY A 138 -2.60 -7.18 19.73
CA GLY A 138 -3.25 -7.89 20.82
C GLY A 138 -2.44 -9.11 21.28
N ARG A 139 -1.93 -9.92 20.36
CA ARG A 139 -1.08 -11.07 20.69
C ARG A 139 0.22 -10.67 21.40
N LEU A 140 0.84 -9.55 21.01
CA LEU A 140 2.06 -9.05 21.66
C LEU A 140 1.78 -8.57 23.09
N LEU A 141 0.67 -7.87 23.31
CA LEU A 141 0.27 -7.38 24.63
C LEU A 141 -0.11 -8.52 25.58
N ASP A 142 -0.75 -9.58 25.09
CA ASP A 142 -1.19 -10.74 25.87
C ASP A 142 -0.08 -11.75 26.12
N THR A 143 1.08 -11.63 25.47
CA THR A 143 2.14 -12.64 25.54
C THR A 143 2.97 -12.44 26.81
N VAL A 144 2.78 -13.30 27.80
CA VAL A 144 3.69 -13.44 28.94
C VAL A 144 4.86 -14.33 28.54
N VAL A 145 6.05 -13.75 28.41
CA VAL A 145 7.27 -14.49 28.08
C VAL A 145 7.69 -15.35 29.27
N ARG A 146 7.58 -16.67 29.14
CA ARG A 146 7.97 -17.66 30.15
C ARG A 146 9.19 -18.51 29.77
N GLY A 147 9.59 -18.45 28.50
CA GLY A 147 10.72 -19.20 27.95
C GLY A 147 11.05 -18.86 26.51
N GLN A 148 12.12 -19.50 25.99
CA GLN A 148 12.64 -19.23 24.64
C GLN A 148 11.57 -19.42 23.54
N ALA A 149 10.69 -20.42 23.68
CA ALA A 149 9.61 -20.65 22.72
C ALA A 149 8.60 -19.49 22.63
N ASP A 150 8.43 -18.71 23.69
CA ASP A 150 7.59 -17.52 23.69
C ASP A 150 8.31 -16.35 22.98
N VAL A 151 9.62 -16.20 23.24
CA VAL A 151 10.47 -15.24 22.52
C VAL A 151 10.45 -15.51 21.03
N ASP A 152 10.67 -16.77 20.63
CA ASP A 152 10.66 -17.19 19.22
C ASP A 152 9.30 -16.90 18.56
N ARG A 153 8.20 -17.08 19.30
CA ARG A 153 6.83 -16.80 18.83
C ARG A 153 6.57 -15.30 18.67
N VAL A 154 7.05 -14.48 19.60
CA VAL A 154 6.99 -13.01 19.52
C VAL A 154 7.81 -12.53 18.34
N LEU A 155 9.04 -13.00 18.18
CA LEU A 155 9.91 -12.62 17.06
C LEU A 155 9.36 -13.12 15.72
N ALA A 156 8.78 -14.31 15.65
CA ALA A 156 8.13 -14.81 14.45
C ALA A 156 6.85 -14.02 14.09
N GLY A 157 6.12 -13.53 15.10
CA GLY A 157 4.96 -12.64 14.92
C GLY A 157 5.34 -11.21 14.57
N ALA A 158 6.51 -10.76 15.03
CA ALA A 158 7.14 -9.48 14.67
C ALA A 158 7.97 -9.60 13.37
N ALA A 159 8.06 -10.79 12.77
CA ALA A 159 8.80 -11.00 11.53
C ALA A 159 8.22 -10.11 10.43
N ALA A 160 9.10 -9.29 9.91
CA ALA A 160 9.09 -8.29 8.85
C ALA A 160 7.71 -7.89 8.32
N PRO A 161 7.47 -6.59 8.17
CA PRO A 161 6.25 -6.12 7.50
C PRO A 161 6.08 -6.95 6.25
N VAL A 162 4.98 -7.71 6.18
CA VAL A 162 4.63 -8.40 4.94
C VAL A 162 4.33 -7.26 3.98
N VAL A 163 5.35 -6.86 3.22
CA VAL A 163 5.13 -6.05 2.02
C VAL A 163 4.36 -6.97 1.08
N THR A 164 3.10 -7.16 1.42
CA THR A 164 2.16 -7.75 0.50
C THR A 164 1.96 -6.64 -0.54
N TYR A 165 2.73 -6.72 -1.63
CA TYR A 165 2.22 -6.14 -2.85
C TYR A 165 0.82 -6.74 -2.97
N ALA A 166 -0.23 -5.93 -2.75
CA ALA A 166 -1.54 -6.31 -3.20
C ALA A 166 -1.31 -6.78 -4.63
N ALA A 167 -1.60 -8.03 -4.91
CA ALA A 167 -1.50 -8.53 -6.28
C ALA A 167 -2.21 -7.47 -7.11
N PRO A 168 -1.59 -6.94 -8.18
CA PRO A 168 -2.18 -5.82 -8.89
C PRO A 168 -3.57 -6.25 -9.31
N VAL A 169 -4.56 -5.79 -8.56
CA VAL A 169 -5.96 -5.99 -8.92
C VAL A 169 -6.12 -5.20 -10.20
N LEU A 170 -6.33 -5.91 -11.27
CA LEU A 170 -6.54 -5.27 -12.56
C LEU A 170 -7.71 -4.30 -12.42
N PRO A 171 -7.58 -3.04 -12.87
CA PRO A 171 -8.65 -2.05 -12.80
C PRO A 171 -9.95 -2.59 -13.39
N LYS A 172 -11.10 -2.16 -12.86
CA LYS A 172 -12.43 -2.57 -13.36
C LYS A 172 -12.49 -2.50 -14.89
N GLY A 173 -12.90 -3.61 -15.52
CA GLY A 173 -12.97 -3.74 -16.97
C GLY A 173 -11.66 -4.15 -17.66
N MET A 174 -10.67 -4.64 -16.89
CA MET A 174 -9.51 -5.36 -17.40
C MET A 174 -9.60 -6.82 -16.98
N SER A 175 -9.32 -7.76 -17.90
CA SER A 175 -9.29 -9.18 -17.60
C SER A 175 -7.85 -9.68 -17.47
N VAL A 176 -7.65 -10.72 -16.67
CA VAL A 176 -6.35 -11.34 -16.45
C VAL A 176 -5.81 -11.92 -17.75
N GLU A 177 -6.67 -12.57 -18.53
CA GLU A 177 -6.31 -13.21 -19.80
C GLU A 177 -5.77 -12.19 -20.80
N THR A 178 -6.44 -11.04 -20.92
CA THR A 178 -5.99 -9.96 -21.82
C THR A 178 -4.71 -9.30 -21.29
N ALA A 179 -4.56 -9.15 -19.98
CA ALA A 179 -3.34 -8.64 -19.37
C ALA A 179 -2.14 -9.56 -19.66
N GLU A 180 -2.30 -10.86 -19.48
CA GLU A 180 -1.26 -11.86 -19.80
C GLU A 180 -0.91 -11.89 -21.28
N LEU A 181 -1.91 -11.72 -22.17
CA LEU A 181 -1.69 -11.64 -23.61
C LEU A 181 -0.87 -10.41 -23.99
N VAL A 182 -1.25 -9.22 -23.50
CA VAL A 182 -0.54 -7.96 -23.76
C VAL A 182 0.87 -7.98 -23.17
N GLU A 183 1.04 -8.53 -21.95
CA GLU A 183 2.34 -8.68 -21.31
C GLU A 183 3.28 -9.57 -22.12
N ARG A 184 2.79 -10.74 -22.52
CA ARG A 184 3.57 -11.68 -23.36
C ARG A 184 3.99 -11.02 -24.66
N THR A 185 3.07 -10.37 -25.35
CA THR A 185 3.36 -9.65 -26.61
C THR A 185 4.41 -8.55 -26.41
N LEU A 186 4.31 -7.80 -25.32
CA LEU A 186 5.27 -6.74 -25.01
C LEU A 186 6.66 -7.31 -24.64
N ARG A 187 6.71 -8.47 -24.00
CA ARG A 187 7.96 -9.16 -23.65
C ARG A 187 8.65 -9.78 -24.86
N GLU A 188 7.88 -10.34 -25.77
CA GLU A 188 8.40 -10.99 -27.00
C GLU A 188 8.78 -9.99 -28.08
N ALA A 189 8.41 -8.71 -27.92
CA ALA A 189 8.76 -7.67 -28.87
C ALA A 189 10.24 -7.29 -28.81
N ASP A 190 10.91 -7.25 -29.97
CA ASP A 190 12.25 -6.69 -30.12
C ASP A 190 12.21 -5.16 -29.99
N GLY A 191 12.20 -4.65 -28.74
CA GLY A 191 12.25 -3.23 -28.45
C GLY A 191 10.96 -2.65 -27.84
N THR A 192 10.35 -1.68 -28.50
CA THR A 192 9.18 -0.96 -27.98
C THR A 192 7.97 -1.14 -28.88
N LEU A 193 6.76 -1.23 -28.28
CA LEU A 193 5.48 -1.24 -29.00
C LEU A 193 4.66 0.02 -28.70
N SER A 194 4.01 0.54 -29.73
CA SER A 194 2.90 1.49 -29.57
C SER A 194 1.59 0.75 -29.25
N ALA A 195 0.58 1.48 -28.77
CA ALA A 195 -0.74 0.90 -28.54
C ALA A 195 -1.40 0.35 -29.83
N THR A 196 -1.07 0.92 -30.98
CA THR A 196 -1.56 0.47 -32.28
C THR A 196 -0.90 -0.85 -32.69
N GLU A 197 0.40 -0.96 -32.58
CA GLU A 197 1.16 -2.19 -32.87
C GLU A 197 0.76 -3.32 -31.90
N CYS A 198 0.65 -3.02 -30.62
CA CYS A 198 0.20 -3.99 -29.62
C CYS A 198 -1.23 -4.49 -29.94
N ALA A 199 -2.15 -3.62 -30.31
CA ALA A 199 -3.50 -3.98 -30.72
C ALA A 199 -3.51 -4.91 -31.92
N ALA A 200 -2.68 -4.63 -32.93
CA ALA A 200 -2.55 -5.46 -34.14
C ALA A 200 -2.02 -6.86 -33.83
N LEU A 201 -1.08 -6.98 -32.89
CA LEU A 201 -0.47 -8.26 -32.50
C LEU A 201 -1.38 -9.10 -31.57
N THR A 202 -2.18 -8.46 -30.73
CA THR A 202 -3.02 -9.13 -29.73
C THR A 202 -4.46 -9.35 -30.17
N GLY A 203 -4.91 -8.67 -31.23
CA GLY A 203 -6.30 -8.69 -31.67
C GLY A 203 -7.27 -7.90 -30.78
N VAL A 204 -6.79 -7.20 -29.74
CA VAL A 204 -7.63 -6.32 -28.90
C VAL A 204 -7.81 -4.95 -29.55
N SER A 205 -8.80 -4.17 -29.09
CA SER A 205 -8.95 -2.80 -29.60
C SER A 205 -7.74 -1.93 -29.20
N ARG A 206 -7.43 -0.91 -30.01
CA ARG A 206 -6.37 0.06 -29.69
C ARG A 206 -6.58 0.74 -28.33
N VAL A 207 -7.84 1.02 -27.97
CA VAL A 207 -8.21 1.62 -26.69
C VAL A 207 -7.89 0.65 -25.54
N SER A 208 -8.23 -0.63 -25.70
CA SER A 208 -7.89 -1.67 -24.72
C SER A 208 -6.38 -1.84 -24.60
N ALA A 209 -5.67 -2.02 -25.72
CA ALA A 209 -4.20 -2.16 -25.71
C ALA A 209 -3.53 -0.99 -24.97
N ARG A 210 -3.93 0.25 -25.29
CA ARG A 210 -3.42 1.44 -24.61
C ARG A 210 -3.66 1.39 -23.10
N ARG A 211 -4.86 1.01 -22.66
CA ARG A 211 -5.23 0.92 -21.26
C ARG A 211 -4.36 -0.09 -20.50
N TYR A 212 -4.10 -1.27 -21.09
CA TYR A 212 -3.21 -2.27 -20.47
C TYR A 212 -1.75 -1.81 -20.44
N LEU A 213 -1.24 -1.21 -21.52
CA LEU A 213 0.12 -0.69 -21.58
C LEU A 213 0.34 0.47 -20.58
N GLU A 214 -0.62 1.38 -20.43
CA GLU A 214 -0.59 2.43 -19.40
C GLU A 214 -0.63 1.85 -17.98
N HIS A 215 -1.44 0.81 -17.76
CA HIS A 215 -1.44 0.10 -16.49
C HIS A 215 -0.08 -0.56 -16.20
N PHE A 216 0.53 -1.25 -17.17
CA PHE A 216 1.87 -1.85 -16.99
C PHE A 216 2.94 -0.81 -16.70
N HIS A 217 2.85 0.36 -17.32
CA HIS A 217 3.73 1.48 -16.97
C HIS A 217 3.48 1.94 -15.53
N THR A 218 2.23 2.11 -15.13
CA THR A 218 1.85 2.53 -13.76
C THR A 218 2.35 1.54 -12.69
N VAL A 219 2.32 0.23 -12.96
CA VAL A 219 2.80 -0.80 -12.02
C VAL A 219 4.30 -1.12 -12.19
N GLY A 220 5.03 -0.37 -13.02
CA GLY A 220 6.47 -0.55 -13.22
C GLY A 220 6.87 -1.80 -14.02
N ALA A 221 5.91 -2.43 -14.71
CA ALA A 221 6.17 -3.57 -15.60
C ALA A 221 6.64 -3.14 -17.00
N ALA A 222 6.37 -1.89 -17.38
CA ALA A 222 6.80 -1.33 -18.66
C ALA A 222 7.33 0.10 -18.51
N GLU A 223 8.34 0.43 -19.30
CA GLU A 223 8.83 1.80 -19.49
C GLU A 223 8.16 2.45 -20.69
N VAL A 224 7.95 3.77 -20.60
CA VAL A 224 7.42 4.61 -21.68
C VAL A 224 8.51 5.48 -22.28
N SER A 225 8.62 5.46 -23.59
CA SER A 225 9.40 6.44 -24.37
C SER A 225 8.49 7.18 -25.35
N LEU A 226 8.90 8.39 -25.73
CA LEU A 226 8.20 9.21 -26.72
C LEU A 226 8.94 9.14 -28.04
N ARG A 227 8.25 8.75 -29.11
CA ARG A 227 8.77 8.83 -30.47
C ARG A 227 8.16 10.06 -31.16
N TYR A 228 9.02 10.99 -31.54
CA TYR A 228 8.62 12.17 -32.30
C TYR A 228 8.62 11.85 -33.80
N GLY A 229 7.50 12.05 -34.47
CA GLY A 229 7.38 11.96 -35.94
C GLY A 229 7.61 13.32 -36.57
N VAL A 230 7.66 13.34 -37.92
CA VAL A 230 7.86 14.57 -38.72
C VAL A 230 6.69 15.55 -38.58
N ALA A 231 5.50 15.08 -38.23
CA ALA A 231 4.30 15.89 -37.93
C ALA A 231 3.37 15.13 -36.98
N GLY A 232 2.77 15.83 -35.99
CA GLY A 232 1.75 15.28 -35.11
C GLY A 232 2.19 15.15 -33.64
N ARG A 233 1.27 14.59 -32.79
CA ARG A 233 1.52 14.35 -31.39
C ARG A 233 2.56 13.23 -31.21
N PRO A 234 3.51 13.34 -30.26
CA PRO A 234 4.46 12.26 -29.97
C PRO A 234 3.76 10.95 -29.69
N GLU A 235 4.24 9.86 -30.29
CA GLU A 235 3.73 8.52 -30.06
C GLU A 235 4.34 7.93 -28.80
N ARG A 236 3.50 7.43 -27.86
CA ARG A 236 3.97 6.67 -26.71
C ARG A 236 4.33 5.25 -27.13
N ARG A 237 5.52 4.84 -26.79
CA ARG A 237 6.05 3.50 -27.02
C ARG A 237 6.42 2.86 -25.69
N TYR A 238 6.10 1.59 -25.54
CA TYR A 238 6.23 0.84 -24.30
C TYR A 238 7.20 -0.30 -24.50
N ARG A 239 8.09 -0.51 -23.50
CA ARG A 239 9.04 -1.62 -23.45
C ARG A 239 8.86 -2.38 -22.14
N PHE A 240 8.84 -3.70 -22.18
CA PHE A 240 8.80 -4.51 -20.98
C PHE A 240 10.13 -4.44 -20.24
N VAL A 241 10.11 -4.17 -18.92
CA VAL A 241 11.30 -4.03 -18.06
C VAL A 241 11.15 -4.71 -16.71
N GLY A 242 10.00 -5.29 -16.42
CA GLY A 242 9.63 -5.71 -15.09
C GLY A 242 9.52 -7.20 -14.84
N ARG A 243 9.07 -7.54 -13.65
CA ARG A 243 8.69 -8.90 -13.27
C ARG A 243 7.44 -9.33 -14.03
N PRO A 244 7.35 -10.63 -14.41
CA PRO A 244 6.13 -11.19 -15.00
C PRO A 244 4.92 -10.93 -14.09
N LEU A 245 3.78 -10.54 -14.68
CA LEU A 245 2.52 -10.32 -13.97
C LEU A 245 2.11 -11.54 -13.11
N ARG A 246 2.38 -12.77 -13.57
CA ARG A 246 2.16 -14.00 -12.78
C ARG A 246 2.95 -14.05 -11.46
N GLN A 247 4.12 -13.43 -11.38
CA GLN A 247 4.84 -13.29 -10.11
C GLN A 247 4.29 -12.18 -9.24
N ALA A 248 3.62 -11.20 -9.84
CA ALA A 248 2.93 -10.13 -9.13
C ALA A 248 1.51 -10.54 -8.68
N LEU A 249 0.83 -11.45 -9.42
CA LEU A 249 -0.54 -11.90 -9.12
C LEU A 249 -0.60 -13.04 -8.08
N GLY A 250 0.53 -13.54 -7.58
CA GLY A 250 0.56 -14.67 -6.64
C GLY A 250 -0.08 -15.94 -7.22
N ARG A 251 0.45 -17.10 -6.92
CA ARG A 251 -0.12 -18.40 -7.30
C ARG A 251 -1.49 -18.60 -6.64
N ALA A 252 -2.53 -18.04 -7.20
CA ALA A 252 -3.91 -18.41 -6.90
C ALA A 252 -4.25 -19.64 -7.74
N GLY A 253 -4.28 -20.84 -7.13
CA GLY A 253 -4.96 -21.99 -7.66
C GLY A 253 -4.12 -23.16 -8.17
N GLU A 254 -3.20 -23.70 -7.39
CA GLU A 254 -2.93 -25.15 -7.47
C GLU A 254 -3.68 -25.85 -6.34
N VAL A 255 -4.95 -26.17 -6.59
CA VAL A 255 -5.65 -27.23 -5.86
C VAL A 255 -4.99 -28.53 -6.29
N ARG A 256 -4.12 -29.09 -5.44
CA ARG A 256 -3.66 -30.48 -5.61
C ARG A 256 -4.88 -31.40 -5.46
N PRO A 257 -5.18 -32.28 -6.44
CA PRO A 257 -6.17 -33.32 -6.23
C PRO A 257 -5.67 -34.21 -5.11
N ARG A 258 -6.48 -34.41 -4.07
CA ARG A 258 -6.26 -35.42 -3.04
C ARG A 258 -6.23 -36.78 -3.74
N GLY A 259 -5.06 -37.37 -3.82
CA GLY A 259 -4.87 -38.75 -4.24
C GLY A 259 -5.66 -39.66 -3.33
N GLY A 260 -6.64 -40.36 -3.92
CA GLY A 260 -7.39 -41.41 -3.26
C GLY A 260 -6.49 -42.57 -2.90
N THR A 261 -6.54 -42.96 -1.66
CA THR A 261 -6.04 -44.22 -1.17
C THR A 261 -6.89 -45.35 -1.80
N ARG A 262 -6.24 -46.26 -2.52
CA ARG A 262 -6.78 -47.62 -2.76
C ARG A 262 -5.86 -48.62 -2.07
N LEU A 263 -6.47 -49.37 -1.14
CA LEU A 263 -6.17 -50.72 -0.60
C LEU A 263 -4.75 -50.94 -0.08
#